data_cf9b6e7778c7c05b15f9e744c856b9f8
#
_entry.id   cf9b6e7778c7c05b15f9e744c856b9f8
#
_cell.length_a   1.000
_cell.length_b   1.000
_cell.length_c   1.000
_cell.angle_alpha   90.00
_cell.angle_beta   90.00
_cell.angle_gamma   90.00
#
_symmetry.space_group_name_H-M   'P 1'
#
loop_
_entity.id
_entity.type
_entity.pdbx_description
1 polymer ?
#
loop_
_entity_poly.entity_id
_entity_poly.type
_entity_poly.pdbx_seq_one_letter_code
_entity_poly.pdbx_strand_id
1 'polypeptide(L)'
;MLRTANIIGSGPNGLAAAITLAQRGVAVTVYERNAQLGGACATAEVTLPGFHHDLGSSAYPLGVASPFFRSLPLAAHGLRWIEPPAPVAHPLDDGTAITLEHTLEATIAQLGAHDAAAWHSLLASSVLDWPLLVDDVTQPLLRFPTHPLAMARFGPAALMPAQLLATTLFRDERARALFAGIAAHSVLPLSHIASSATGLVLAAAGHTTGWPIAASGAQSITNALAAYLHSLGGRILLNAEIHQLADLPPADVTLFDTSVPALMRIASNALAPGYLQQLSRFRPGPGIFKLDFALSQPIPWRAPECLRAATVHLGGTLAEISHSEHDAFRGRLNDNPFVLLVQPSLFDASRAPQGKHTAWAYCHVPTGFTVDRTHVIERQIARFAPGFQDCILARRASNANTLADWNPNLIGGDISGGAMTLPQLLFRPTARGYRTSNPRIYLCSSSTPPGGGVHGMCGHLAALAAYRDLAQP
;
A
#
# COMPACT_ATOMS: atom_id res chain seq x y z
N MET A 1 -33.13 1.09 12.71
CA MET A 1 -32.56 0.14 11.72
C MET A 1 -31.87 0.95 10.64
N LEU A 2 -30.57 0.74 10.36
CA LEU A 2 -29.80 1.47 9.33
C LEU A 2 -30.34 1.15 7.93
N ARG A 3 -30.77 2.16 7.17
CA ARG A 3 -31.41 1.99 5.85
C ARG A 3 -30.63 2.67 4.72
N THR A 4 -29.95 3.79 5.01
CA THR A 4 -29.30 4.63 4.02
C THR A 4 -27.88 5.01 4.45
N ALA A 5 -26.94 5.03 3.51
CA ALA A 5 -25.56 5.44 3.77
C ALA A 5 -24.98 6.26 2.62
N ASN A 6 -24.28 7.35 2.98
CA ASN A 6 -23.44 8.11 2.10
C ASN A 6 -21.98 7.74 2.32
N ILE A 7 -21.23 7.48 1.24
CA ILE A 7 -19.79 7.21 1.28
C ILE A 7 -19.09 8.33 0.49
N ILE A 8 -18.12 8.99 1.08
CA ILE A 8 -17.33 10.04 0.41
C ILE A 8 -15.97 9.45 0.04
N GLY A 9 -15.72 9.34 -1.25
CA GLY A 9 -14.53 8.71 -1.85
C GLY A 9 -14.79 7.30 -2.35
N SER A 10 -14.31 7.00 -3.56
CA SER A 10 -14.44 5.72 -4.25
C SER A 10 -13.13 4.93 -4.30
N GLY A 11 -12.22 5.18 -3.38
CA GLY A 11 -11.02 4.37 -3.20
C GLY A 11 -11.37 2.94 -2.76
N PRO A 12 -10.40 2.01 -2.72
CA PRO A 12 -10.64 0.62 -2.33
C PRO A 12 -11.35 0.48 -0.98
N ASN A 13 -11.09 1.38 -0.04
CA ASN A 13 -11.74 1.35 1.27
C ASN A 13 -13.16 1.91 1.23
N GLY A 14 -13.42 2.98 0.48
CA GLY A 14 -14.77 3.53 0.28
C GLY A 14 -15.70 2.51 -0.39
N LEU A 15 -15.21 1.85 -1.46
CA LEU A 15 -15.93 0.77 -2.13
C LEU A 15 -16.13 -0.43 -1.20
N ALA A 16 -15.13 -0.80 -0.38
CA ALA A 16 -15.26 -1.87 0.60
C ALA A 16 -16.34 -1.57 1.66
N ALA A 17 -16.38 -0.32 2.14
CA ALA A 17 -17.41 0.13 3.08
C ALA A 17 -18.80 0.06 2.44
N ALA A 18 -18.93 0.56 1.21
CA ALA A 18 -20.16 0.54 0.45
C ALA A 18 -20.69 -0.89 0.24
N ILE A 19 -19.83 -1.81 -0.24
CA ILE A 19 -20.17 -3.22 -0.45
C ILE A 19 -20.61 -3.85 0.87
N THR A 20 -19.87 -3.62 1.95
CA THR A 20 -20.18 -4.20 3.28
C THR A 20 -21.57 -3.80 3.78
N LEU A 21 -21.97 -2.55 3.56
CA LEU A 21 -23.30 -2.06 3.93
C LEU A 21 -24.38 -2.55 2.96
N ALA A 22 -24.12 -2.53 1.66
CA ALA A 22 -25.05 -3.02 0.64
C ALA A 22 -25.39 -4.51 0.82
N GLN A 23 -24.41 -5.35 1.14
CA GLN A 23 -24.62 -6.77 1.50
C GLN A 23 -25.56 -6.97 2.69
N ARG A 24 -25.77 -5.92 3.50
CA ARG A 24 -26.68 -5.91 4.68
C ARG A 24 -28.00 -5.21 4.41
N GLY A 25 -28.31 -4.95 3.14
CA GLY A 25 -29.57 -4.33 2.72
C GLY A 25 -29.64 -2.83 2.95
N VAL A 26 -28.51 -2.16 3.17
CA VAL A 26 -28.44 -0.69 3.27
C VAL A 26 -28.37 -0.10 1.87
N ALA A 27 -29.20 0.89 1.55
CA ALA A 27 -29.11 1.64 0.32
C ALA A 27 -27.91 2.58 0.38
N VAL A 28 -26.92 2.38 -0.50
CA VAL A 28 -25.63 3.07 -0.46
C VAL A 28 -25.43 3.94 -1.68
N THR A 29 -24.98 5.19 -1.46
CA THR A 29 -24.49 6.07 -2.52
C THR A 29 -23.05 6.49 -2.23
N VAL A 30 -22.15 6.27 -3.19
CA VAL A 30 -20.74 6.70 -3.14
C VAL A 30 -20.60 7.98 -3.96
N TYR A 31 -19.92 8.97 -3.39
CA TYR A 31 -19.63 10.27 -4.01
C TYR A 31 -18.14 10.36 -4.31
N GLU A 32 -17.80 10.47 -5.57
CA GLU A 32 -16.41 10.61 -6.06
C GLU A 32 -16.21 11.95 -6.75
N ARG A 33 -15.20 12.70 -6.33
CA ARG A 33 -14.90 14.02 -6.90
C ARG A 33 -14.42 13.98 -8.34
N ASN A 34 -13.70 12.91 -8.72
CA ASN A 34 -13.10 12.76 -10.04
C ASN A 34 -14.08 12.16 -11.05
N ALA A 35 -13.77 12.33 -12.32
CA ALA A 35 -14.48 11.67 -13.43
C ALA A 35 -14.22 10.15 -13.49
N GLN A 36 -13.21 9.66 -12.76
CA GLN A 36 -12.81 8.26 -12.68
C GLN A 36 -12.78 7.82 -11.21
N LEU A 37 -13.40 6.68 -10.93
CA LEU A 37 -13.34 6.07 -9.60
C LEU A 37 -11.97 5.42 -9.33
N GLY A 38 -11.68 5.13 -8.05
CA GLY A 38 -10.56 4.25 -7.71
C GLY A 38 -9.55 4.86 -6.72
N GLY A 39 -9.58 6.17 -6.49
CA GLY A 39 -8.62 6.81 -5.60
C GLY A 39 -7.17 6.53 -6.02
N ALA A 40 -6.36 5.94 -5.13
CA ALA A 40 -4.97 5.59 -5.44
C ALA A 40 -4.83 4.29 -6.28
N CYS A 41 -5.92 3.54 -6.54
CA CYS A 41 -5.94 2.40 -7.46
C CYS A 41 -6.49 2.84 -8.82
N ALA A 42 -5.74 3.69 -9.51
CA ALA A 42 -6.07 4.20 -10.82
C ALA A 42 -4.96 3.89 -11.83
N THR A 43 -5.33 3.66 -13.08
CA THR A 43 -4.40 3.44 -14.20
C THR A 43 -4.74 4.42 -15.32
N ALA A 44 -3.72 5.06 -15.91
CA ALA A 44 -3.91 6.01 -17.00
C ALA A 44 -2.69 6.09 -17.92
N GLU A 45 -2.90 6.64 -19.11
CA GLU A 45 -1.83 7.04 -20.03
C GLU A 45 -1.30 8.41 -19.60
N VAL A 46 -0.11 8.42 -19.01
CA VAL A 46 0.48 9.66 -18.46
C VAL A 46 1.86 9.99 -19.04
N THR A 47 2.35 9.18 -19.97
CA THR A 47 3.61 9.42 -20.72
C THR A 47 3.33 9.53 -22.21
N LEU A 48 3.16 8.42 -22.91
CA LEU A 48 2.87 8.34 -24.34
C LEU A 48 1.57 7.54 -24.56
N PRO A 49 0.86 7.74 -25.69
CA PRO A 49 -0.31 6.95 -26.03
C PRO A 49 -0.02 5.45 -26.05
N GLY A 50 -0.94 4.65 -25.49
CA GLY A 50 -0.81 3.19 -25.37
C GLY A 50 0.07 2.71 -24.21
N PHE A 51 0.68 3.59 -23.41
CA PHE A 51 1.44 3.24 -22.23
C PHE A 51 0.59 3.47 -20.97
N HIS A 52 0.15 2.38 -20.33
CA HIS A 52 -0.75 2.40 -19.19
C HIS A 52 0.03 2.29 -17.87
N HIS A 53 0.00 3.35 -17.08
CA HIS A 53 0.72 3.46 -15.81
C HIS A 53 -0.24 3.40 -14.61
N ASP A 54 0.17 2.70 -13.57
CA ASP A 54 -0.50 2.75 -12.28
C ASP A 54 -0.11 4.04 -11.54
N LEU A 55 -1.09 4.87 -11.24
CA LEU A 55 -0.85 6.19 -10.69
C LEU A 55 -0.44 6.16 -9.21
N GLY A 56 -0.94 5.18 -8.45
CA GLY A 56 -0.62 5.02 -7.03
C GLY A 56 0.00 3.65 -6.74
N SER A 57 -0.76 2.61 -6.62
CA SER A 57 -0.31 1.25 -6.28
C SER A 57 -0.20 0.36 -7.51
N SER A 58 0.70 -0.64 -7.50
CA SER A 58 0.86 -1.58 -8.64
C SER A 58 1.11 -3.03 -8.22
N ALA A 59 1.55 -3.31 -7.01
CA ALA A 59 1.77 -4.66 -6.49
C ALA A 59 0.92 -4.90 -5.24
N TYR A 60 0.35 -6.10 -5.09
CA TYR A 60 -0.78 -6.31 -4.19
C TYR A 60 -0.67 -7.56 -3.30
N PRO A 61 0.41 -7.77 -2.54
CA PRO A 61 0.52 -8.93 -1.64
C PRO A 61 -0.58 -8.94 -0.57
N LEU A 62 -0.93 -7.77 -0.01
CA LEU A 62 -2.04 -7.65 0.94
C LEU A 62 -3.43 -7.60 0.26
N GLY A 63 -3.48 -7.29 -1.04
CA GLY A 63 -4.71 -7.32 -1.82
C GLY A 63 -5.19 -8.76 -2.04
N VAL A 64 -4.31 -9.62 -2.58
CA VAL A 64 -4.63 -11.03 -2.79
C VAL A 64 -4.82 -11.79 -1.47
N ALA A 65 -4.12 -11.38 -0.41
CA ALA A 65 -4.24 -11.96 0.92
C ALA A 65 -5.46 -11.45 1.71
N SER A 66 -6.07 -10.33 1.29
CA SER A 66 -7.13 -9.67 2.06
C SER A 66 -8.30 -10.60 2.38
N PRO A 67 -8.65 -10.80 3.67
CA PRO A 67 -9.84 -11.56 4.04
C PRO A 67 -11.11 -11.01 3.41
N PHE A 68 -11.23 -9.68 3.29
CA PHE A 68 -12.39 -9.05 2.66
C PHE A 68 -12.42 -9.30 1.15
N PHE A 69 -11.34 -9.05 0.40
CA PHE A 69 -11.36 -9.27 -1.06
C PHE A 69 -11.57 -10.75 -1.42
N ARG A 70 -11.00 -11.67 -0.64
CA ARG A 70 -11.18 -13.13 -0.82
C ARG A 70 -12.62 -13.58 -0.56
N SER A 71 -13.39 -12.85 0.24
CA SER A 71 -14.81 -13.14 0.48
C SER A 71 -15.74 -12.65 -0.63
N LEU A 72 -15.22 -11.88 -1.62
CA LEU A 72 -16.01 -11.30 -2.68
C LEU A 72 -15.83 -12.03 -4.02
N PRO A 73 -16.82 -12.05 -4.90
CA PRO A 73 -16.73 -12.69 -6.22
C PRO A 73 -16.02 -11.80 -7.25
N LEU A 74 -14.86 -11.19 -6.89
CA LEU A 74 -14.19 -10.17 -7.72
C LEU A 74 -13.71 -10.74 -9.06
N ALA A 75 -13.36 -12.02 -9.12
CA ALA A 75 -13.00 -12.67 -10.38
C ALA A 75 -14.18 -12.70 -11.38
N ALA A 76 -15.43 -12.92 -10.90
CA ALA A 76 -16.63 -12.85 -11.72
C ALA A 76 -16.94 -11.43 -12.21
N HIS A 77 -16.37 -10.42 -11.54
CA HIS A 77 -16.48 -9.01 -11.92
C HIS A 77 -15.23 -8.46 -12.62
N GLY A 78 -14.36 -9.36 -13.15
CA GLY A 78 -13.25 -9.01 -14.03
C GLY A 78 -11.89 -8.81 -13.37
N LEU A 79 -11.74 -8.97 -12.05
CA LEU A 79 -10.43 -8.91 -11.42
C LEU A 79 -9.65 -10.21 -11.69
N ARG A 80 -8.47 -10.06 -12.27
CA ARG A 80 -7.51 -11.13 -12.47
C ARG A 80 -6.15 -10.70 -11.93
N TRP A 81 -5.57 -11.55 -11.09
CA TRP A 81 -4.22 -11.39 -10.61
C TRP A 81 -3.22 -12.05 -11.57
N ILE A 82 -2.09 -11.40 -11.78
CA ILE A 82 -0.94 -11.95 -12.50
C ILE A 82 0.18 -12.10 -11.49
N GLU A 83 0.64 -13.33 -11.30
CA GLU A 83 1.72 -13.65 -10.38
C GLU A 83 3.05 -13.73 -11.14
N PRO A 84 4.02 -12.84 -10.89
CA PRO A 84 5.36 -12.93 -11.46
C PRO A 84 6.09 -14.20 -10.99
N PRO A 85 7.08 -14.72 -11.73
CA PRO A 85 7.87 -15.89 -11.33
C PRO A 85 8.59 -15.76 -9.99
N ALA A 86 8.88 -14.52 -9.54
CA ALA A 86 9.39 -14.24 -8.20
C ALA A 86 8.64 -13.02 -7.62
N PRO A 87 8.24 -13.03 -6.34
CA PRO A 87 7.62 -11.91 -5.64
C PRO A 87 8.41 -10.60 -5.72
N VAL A 88 9.71 -10.65 -5.36
CA VAL A 88 10.60 -9.49 -5.28
C VAL A 88 12.01 -9.87 -5.72
N ALA A 89 12.72 -8.96 -6.39
CA ALA A 89 14.15 -9.04 -6.62
C ALA A 89 14.89 -7.88 -5.95
N HIS A 90 16.10 -8.15 -5.48
CA HIS A 90 17.00 -7.16 -4.89
C HIS A 90 18.40 -7.30 -5.52
N PRO A 91 18.78 -6.46 -6.50
CA PRO A 91 20.10 -6.49 -7.10
C PRO A 91 21.16 -5.88 -6.17
N LEU A 92 22.41 -6.35 -6.32
CA LEU A 92 23.59 -5.96 -5.59
C LEU A 92 24.66 -5.40 -6.54
N ASP A 93 25.64 -4.68 -6.00
CA ASP A 93 26.71 -4.02 -6.79
C ASP A 93 27.64 -5.01 -7.48
N ASP A 94 27.75 -6.22 -6.98
CA ASP A 94 28.55 -7.29 -7.59
C ASP A 94 27.94 -7.85 -8.89
N GLY A 95 26.78 -7.35 -9.29
CA GLY A 95 26.05 -7.79 -10.49
C GLY A 95 25.17 -9.01 -10.28
N THR A 96 25.02 -9.49 -9.05
CA THR A 96 24.06 -10.54 -8.68
C THR A 96 22.77 -9.94 -8.14
N ALA A 97 21.75 -10.77 -7.98
CA ALA A 97 20.55 -10.40 -7.22
C ALA A 97 20.17 -11.53 -6.26
N ILE A 98 19.43 -11.19 -5.21
CA ILE A 98 18.68 -12.15 -4.40
C ILE A 98 17.20 -11.96 -4.65
N THR A 99 16.44 -13.05 -4.69
CA THR A 99 14.98 -13.00 -4.89
C THR A 99 14.25 -13.56 -3.68
N LEU A 100 13.14 -12.89 -3.31
CA LEU A 100 12.10 -13.55 -2.54
C LEU A 100 11.38 -14.49 -3.52
N GLU A 101 11.31 -15.76 -3.22
CA GLU A 101 10.65 -16.77 -4.04
C GLU A 101 9.27 -17.12 -3.45
N HIS A 102 8.42 -17.79 -4.22
CA HIS A 102 7.08 -18.20 -3.78
C HIS A 102 7.11 -19.21 -2.64
N THR A 103 8.19 -19.96 -2.48
CA THR A 103 8.35 -20.88 -1.36
C THR A 103 9.55 -20.48 -0.50
N LEU A 104 9.45 -20.79 0.78
CA LEU A 104 10.52 -20.56 1.75
C LEU A 104 11.80 -21.30 1.34
N GLU A 105 11.64 -22.54 0.88
CA GLU A 105 12.73 -23.42 0.44
C GLU A 105 13.49 -22.82 -0.75
N ALA A 106 12.79 -22.26 -1.73
CA ALA A 106 13.41 -21.66 -2.90
C ALA A 106 14.19 -20.38 -2.55
N THR A 107 13.71 -19.59 -1.57
CA THR A 107 14.46 -18.42 -1.09
C THR A 107 15.71 -18.84 -0.33
N ILE A 108 15.61 -19.78 0.61
CA ILE A 108 16.76 -20.21 1.42
C ILE A 108 17.83 -20.92 0.59
N ALA A 109 17.46 -21.56 -0.54
CA ALA A 109 18.41 -22.21 -1.44
C ALA A 109 19.42 -21.22 -2.08
N GLN A 110 19.12 -19.91 -2.06
CA GLN A 110 20.02 -18.85 -2.55
C GLN A 110 21.01 -18.36 -1.49
N LEU A 111 20.86 -18.79 -0.23
CA LEU A 111 21.60 -18.32 0.93
C LEU A 111 22.64 -19.33 1.41
N GLY A 112 23.71 -18.86 2.06
CA GLY A 112 24.64 -19.73 2.76
C GLY A 112 23.95 -20.43 3.95
N ALA A 113 24.48 -21.55 4.39
CA ALA A 113 23.84 -22.44 5.38
C ALA A 113 23.37 -21.73 6.67
N HIS A 114 24.16 -20.79 7.19
CA HIS A 114 23.78 -20.00 8.37
C HIS A 114 22.54 -19.15 8.11
N ASP A 115 22.53 -18.38 7.03
CA ASP A 115 21.47 -17.44 6.73
C ASP A 115 20.21 -18.14 6.21
N ALA A 116 20.37 -19.29 5.54
CA ALA A 116 19.29 -20.20 5.20
C ALA A 116 18.55 -20.68 6.47
N ALA A 117 19.29 -21.13 7.48
CA ALA A 117 18.71 -21.55 8.75
C ALA A 117 18.07 -20.38 9.50
N ALA A 118 18.69 -19.19 9.49
CA ALA A 118 18.18 -17.99 10.14
C ALA A 118 16.88 -17.49 9.45
N TRP A 119 16.85 -17.45 8.11
CA TRP A 119 15.65 -17.08 7.33
C TRP A 119 14.50 -18.06 7.57
N HIS A 120 14.79 -19.35 7.56
CA HIS A 120 13.82 -20.39 7.87
C HIS A 120 13.27 -20.20 9.32
N SER A 121 14.14 -20.05 10.31
CA SER A 121 13.73 -19.86 11.72
C SER A 121 12.87 -18.61 11.90
N LEU A 122 13.16 -17.52 11.16
CA LEU A 122 12.42 -16.27 11.26
C LEU A 122 11.01 -16.36 10.65
N LEU A 123 10.86 -17.06 9.52
CA LEU A 123 9.65 -16.98 8.72
C LEU A 123 8.80 -18.27 8.72
N ALA A 124 9.35 -19.44 9.05
CA ALA A 124 8.61 -20.70 8.94
C ALA A 124 7.29 -20.71 9.70
N SER A 125 7.28 -20.20 10.94
CA SER A 125 6.03 -20.11 11.71
C SER A 125 5.03 -19.13 11.10
N SER A 126 5.50 -17.99 10.60
CA SER A 126 4.62 -16.98 9.98
C SER A 126 4.05 -17.46 8.64
N VAL A 127 4.82 -18.23 7.87
CA VAL A 127 4.36 -18.87 6.62
C VAL A 127 3.33 -19.95 6.94
N LEU A 128 3.60 -20.84 7.90
CA LEU A 128 2.66 -21.88 8.33
C LEU A 128 1.37 -21.31 8.88
N ASP A 129 1.47 -20.29 9.72
CA ASP A 129 0.35 -19.63 10.37
C ASP A 129 -0.31 -18.52 9.52
N TRP A 130 0.13 -18.31 8.27
CA TRP A 130 -0.33 -17.19 7.47
C TRP A 130 -1.86 -17.05 7.37
N PRO A 131 -2.62 -18.14 7.15
CA PRO A 131 -4.08 -18.05 7.09
C PRO A 131 -4.73 -17.50 8.39
N LEU A 132 -4.05 -17.66 9.53
CA LEU A 132 -4.47 -17.17 10.84
C LEU A 132 -3.93 -15.74 11.08
N LEU A 133 -2.67 -15.51 10.73
CA LEU A 133 -2.01 -14.22 10.92
C LEU A 133 -2.65 -13.11 10.10
N VAL A 134 -3.04 -13.38 8.84
CA VAL A 134 -3.62 -12.37 7.96
C VAL A 134 -4.93 -11.81 8.53
N ASP A 135 -5.70 -12.63 9.22
CA ASP A 135 -6.93 -12.20 9.90
C ASP A 135 -6.65 -11.23 11.05
N ASP A 136 -5.53 -11.42 11.77
CA ASP A 136 -5.19 -10.57 12.92
C ASP A 136 -4.39 -9.32 12.51
N VAL A 137 -3.41 -9.42 11.60
CA VAL A 137 -2.59 -8.28 11.18
C VAL A 137 -3.36 -7.28 10.30
N THR A 138 -4.50 -7.68 9.73
CA THR A 138 -5.40 -6.81 8.97
C THR A 138 -6.55 -6.24 9.80
N GLN A 139 -6.40 -6.20 11.11
CA GLN A 139 -7.37 -5.70 12.09
C GLN A 139 -6.75 -4.60 12.97
N PRO A 140 -7.55 -3.89 13.79
CA PRO A 140 -7.00 -3.01 14.82
C PRO A 140 -6.09 -3.75 15.81
N LEU A 141 -4.90 -3.22 16.05
CA LEU A 141 -3.92 -3.87 16.93
C LEU A 141 -4.35 -3.90 18.41
N LEU A 142 -5.14 -2.92 18.86
CA LEU A 142 -5.66 -2.83 20.24
C LEU A 142 -6.92 -3.67 20.42
N ARG A 143 -6.86 -4.94 20.05
CA ARG A 143 -7.89 -5.95 20.37
C ARG A 143 -7.22 -7.24 20.79
N PHE A 144 -7.96 -8.09 21.51
CA PHE A 144 -7.48 -9.44 21.74
C PHE A 144 -7.42 -10.19 20.39
N PRO A 145 -6.29 -10.78 20.01
CA PRO A 145 -6.15 -11.49 18.74
C PRO A 145 -7.14 -12.66 18.65
N THR A 146 -7.63 -12.92 17.44
CA THR A 146 -8.44 -14.11 17.18
C THR A 146 -7.59 -15.38 17.31
N HIS A 147 -6.30 -15.27 16.93
CA HIS A 147 -5.34 -16.38 16.94
C HIS A 147 -4.13 -16.06 17.85
N PRO A 148 -4.31 -16.07 19.19
CA PRO A 148 -3.29 -15.57 20.12
C PRO A 148 -1.96 -16.32 20.06
N LEU A 149 -1.95 -17.63 19.77
CA LEU A 149 -0.71 -18.39 19.65
C LEU A 149 0.10 -18.03 18.41
N ALA A 150 -0.56 -17.81 17.27
CA ALA A 150 0.09 -17.34 16.06
C ALA A 150 0.68 -15.94 16.27
N MET A 151 -0.08 -15.02 16.87
CA MET A 151 0.37 -13.68 17.21
C MET A 151 1.48 -13.68 18.27
N ALA A 152 1.49 -14.61 19.22
CA ALA A 152 2.57 -14.74 20.21
C ALA A 152 3.90 -15.20 19.58
N ARG A 153 3.86 -16.05 18.52
CA ARG A 153 5.05 -16.43 17.75
C ARG A 153 5.55 -15.28 16.87
N PHE A 154 4.64 -14.57 16.21
CA PHE A 154 4.92 -13.46 15.30
C PHE A 154 5.40 -12.20 16.04
N GLY A 155 4.74 -11.83 17.14
CA GLY A 155 4.86 -10.54 17.81
C GLY A 155 6.27 -10.14 18.24
N PRO A 156 7.06 -11.00 18.91
CA PRO A 156 8.40 -10.63 19.34
C PRO A 156 9.32 -10.14 18.22
N ALA A 157 9.39 -10.85 17.09
CA ALA A 157 10.15 -10.43 15.92
C ALA A 157 9.55 -9.19 15.25
N ALA A 158 8.23 -9.09 15.19
CA ALA A 158 7.51 -7.96 14.58
C ALA A 158 7.74 -6.64 15.33
N LEU A 159 7.92 -6.69 16.65
CA LEU A 159 8.18 -5.50 17.47
C LEU A 159 9.65 -5.03 17.40
N MET A 160 10.57 -5.84 16.90
CA MET A 160 11.96 -5.43 16.77
C MET A 160 12.16 -4.35 15.70
N PRO A 161 13.20 -3.51 15.83
CA PRO A 161 13.71 -2.74 14.70
C PRO A 161 14.24 -3.67 13.59
N ALA A 162 13.87 -3.43 12.35
CA ALA A 162 14.26 -4.29 11.22
C ALA A 162 15.79 -4.34 11.02
N GLN A 163 16.47 -3.21 11.25
CA GLN A 163 17.92 -3.12 11.19
C GLN A 163 18.57 -4.03 12.27
N LEU A 164 18.08 -3.97 13.50
CA LEU A 164 18.60 -4.81 14.59
C LEU A 164 18.34 -6.29 14.30
N LEU A 165 17.12 -6.63 13.89
CA LEU A 165 16.74 -8.00 13.56
C LEU A 165 17.64 -8.58 12.46
N ALA A 166 17.83 -7.83 11.36
CA ALA A 166 18.64 -8.26 10.23
C ALA A 166 20.12 -8.43 10.60
N THR A 167 20.70 -7.49 11.35
CA THR A 167 22.12 -7.55 11.75
C THR A 167 22.40 -8.64 12.78
N THR A 168 21.41 -8.99 13.61
CA THR A 168 21.55 -10.05 14.62
C THR A 168 21.43 -11.43 14.00
N LEU A 169 20.50 -11.63 13.05
CA LEU A 169 20.19 -12.94 12.49
C LEU A 169 21.07 -13.31 11.30
N PHE A 170 21.32 -12.35 10.39
CA PHE A 170 21.98 -12.63 9.11
C PHE A 170 23.46 -12.20 9.14
N ARG A 171 24.30 -12.97 8.46
CA ARG A 171 25.73 -12.68 8.27
C ARG A 171 26.03 -12.13 6.90
N ASP A 172 25.34 -12.63 5.88
CA ASP A 172 25.51 -12.24 4.48
C ASP A 172 24.67 -11.00 4.17
N GLU A 173 25.27 -10.05 3.47
CA GLU A 173 24.60 -8.83 3.03
C GLU A 173 23.41 -9.10 2.10
N ARG A 174 23.43 -10.19 1.34
CA ARG A 174 22.30 -10.60 0.48
C ARG A 174 21.01 -10.80 1.29
N ALA A 175 21.09 -11.58 2.38
CA ALA A 175 19.94 -11.83 3.27
C ALA A 175 19.50 -10.54 3.97
N ARG A 176 20.47 -9.74 4.46
CA ARG A 176 20.21 -8.45 5.10
C ARG A 176 19.51 -7.47 4.18
N ALA A 177 20.01 -7.32 2.95
CA ALA A 177 19.48 -6.39 1.96
C ALA A 177 18.08 -6.79 1.49
N LEU A 178 17.83 -8.08 1.23
CA LEU A 178 16.49 -8.57 0.88
C LEU A 178 15.48 -8.23 1.98
N PHE A 179 15.79 -8.56 3.24
CA PHE A 179 14.89 -8.27 4.36
C PHE A 179 14.69 -6.76 4.55
N ALA A 180 15.77 -5.97 4.45
CA ALA A 180 15.71 -4.51 4.58
C ALA A 180 14.85 -3.86 3.49
N GLY A 181 14.98 -4.29 2.23
CA GLY A 181 14.16 -3.79 1.13
C GLY A 181 12.67 -4.07 1.33
N ILE A 182 12.33 -5.27 1.85
CA ILE A 182 10.93 -5.60 2.18
C ILE A 182 10.46 -4.77 3.39
N ALA A 183 11.28 -4.60 4.42
CA ALA A 183 10.94 -3.83 5.62
C ALA A 183 10.79 -2.32 5.34
N ALA A 184 11.48 -1.79 4.32
CA ALA A 184 11.38 -0.38 3.92
C ALA A 184 9.97 0.03 3.43
N HIS A 185 9.11 -0.93 3.06
CA HIS A 185 7.69 -0.67 2.84
C HIS A 185 6.95 -0.14 4.09
N SER A 186 7.56 -0.19 5.26
CA SER A 186 7.02 0.46 6.47
C SER A 186 7.05 1.98 6.40
N VAL A 187 7.84 2.57 5.48
CA VAL A 187 8.05 4.02 5.37
C VAL A 187 8.54 4.60 6.72
N LEU A 188 9.36 3.83 7.43
CA LEU A 188 9.95 4.17 8.73
C LEU A 188 11.46 3.97 8.68
N PRO A 189 12.23 4.69 9.52
CA PRO A 189 13.60 4.30 9.80
C PRO A 189 13.65 2.85 10.26
N LEU A 190 14.51 2.03 9.63
CA LEU A 190 14.62 0.60 9.99
C LEU A 190 15.14 0.36 11.40
N SER A 191 15.62 1.41 12.07
CA SER A 191 15.99 1.43 13.49
C SER A 191 14.80 1.67 14.44
N HIS A 192 13.61 1.99 13.93
CA HIS A 192 12.42 2.20 14.76
C HIS A 192 11.82 0.86 15.20
N ILE A 193 11.26 0.86 16.43
CA ILE A 193 10.48 -0.27 16.94
C ILE A 193 9.32 -0.60 15.98
N ALA A 194 9.07 -1.89 15.80
CA ALA A 194 8.04 -2.46 14.94
C ALA A 194 8.26 -2.22 13.41
N SER A 195 9.43 -1.69 12.98
CA SER A 195 9.72 -1.58 11.54
C SER A 195 9.88 -2.95 10.86
N SER A 196 10.23 -4.02 11.60
CA SER A 196 10.26 -5.39 11.06
C SER A 196 8.89 -6.01 10.81
N ALA A 197 7.82 -5.50 11.44
CA ALA A 197 6.47 -6.05 11.25
C ALA A 197 6.05 -6.09 9.78
N THR A 198 6.26 -4.98 9.06
CA THR A 198 5.96 -4.90 7.62
C THR A 198 6.79 -5.89 6.81
N GLY A 199 8.10 -5.99 7.11
CA GLY A 199 9.00 -6.95 6.46
C GLY A 199 8.54 -8.39 6.63
N LEU A 200 8.16 -8.78 7.84
CA LEU A 200 7.68 -10.13 8.16
C LEU A 200 6.33 -10.44 7.52
N VAL A 201 5.37 -9.49 7.59
CA VAL A 201 4.05 -9.64 6.97
C VAL A 201 4.17 -9.81 5.45
N LEU A 202 4.95 -8.94 4.81
CA LEU A 202 5.09 -8.97 3.35
C LEU A 202 5.92 -10.17 2.87
N ALA A 203 6.98 -10.58 3.60
CA ALA A 203 7.72 -11.78 3.28
C ALA A 203 6.85 -13.05 3.43
N ALA A 204 6.08 -13.15 4.51
CA ALA A 204 5.15 -14.27 4.69
C ALA A 204 4.06 -14.29 3.61
N ALA A 205 3.51 -13.13 3.23
CA ALA A 205 2.57 -13.02 2.11
C ALA A 205 3.20 -13.49 0.80
N GLY A 206 4.43 -13.03 0.49
CA GLY A 206 5.17 -13.44 -0.70
C GLY A 206 5.39 -14.95 -0.79
N HIS A 207 5.70 -15.59 0.34
CA HIS A 207 5.88 -17.05 0.42
C HIS A 207 4.58 -17.87 0.43
N THR A 208 3.42 -17.23 0.47
CA THR A 208 2.14 -17.96 0.63
C THR A 208 1.09 -17.55 -0.39
N THR A 209 0.60 -16.31 -0.31
CA THR A 209 -0.44 -15.79 -1.20
C THR A 209 0.12 -15.12 -2.44
N GLY A 210 1.43 -14.85 -2.49
CA GLY A 210 2.15 -14.26 -3.60
C GLY A 210 2.28 -12.73 -3.51
N TRP A 211 2.78 -12.15 -4.62
CA TRP A 211 3.03 -10.72 -4.77
C TRP A 211 2.56 -10.23 -6.15
N PRO A 212 1.27 -10.41 -6.46
CA PRO A 212 0.76 -10.19 -7.81
C PRO A 212 0.66 -8.73 -8.19
N ILE A 213 0.58 -8.51 -9.51
CA ILE A 213 0.02 -7.30 -10.10
C ILE A 213 -1.41 -7.56 -10.58
N ALA A 214 -2.20 -6.49 -10.74
CA ALA A 214 -3.54 -6.60 -11.32
C ALA A 214 -3.46 -6.54 -12.86
N ALA A 215 -4.09 -7.48 -13.55
CA ALA A 215 -4.19 -7.48 -15.00
C ALA A 215 -4.87 -6.20 -15.48
N SER A 216 -4.32 -5.57 -16.51
CA SER A 216 -4.75 -4.28 -17.05
C SER A 216 -4.61 -3.10 -16.07
N GLY A 217 -3.90 -3.31 -14.95
CA GLY A 217 -3.53 -2.25 -14.00
C GLY A 217 -4.41 -2.14 -12.76
N ALA A 218 -4.00 -1.23 -11.88
CA ALA A 218 -4.63 -0.94 -10.60
C ALA A 218 -6.15 -0.69 -10.70
N GLN A 219 -6.57 0.00 -11.76
CA GLN A 219 -7.95 0.36 -12.01
C GLN A 219 -8.88 -0.86 -12.07
N SER A 220 -8.39 -2.02 -12.50
CA SER A 220 -9.19 -3.25 -12.58
C SER A 220 -9.71 -3.72 -11.21
N ILE A 221 -8.97 -3.44 -10.12
CA ILE A 221 -9.39 -3.76 -8.75
C ILE A 221 -10.65 -2.96 -8.39
N THR A 222 -10.59 -1.66 -8.60
CA THR A 222 -11.70 -0.76 -8.22
C THR A 222 -12.87 -0.87 -9.17
N ASN A 223 -12.62 -1.17 -10.47
CA ASN A 223 -13.68 -1.50 -11.40
C ASN A 223 -14.45 -2.77 -10.99
N ALA A 224 -13.75 -3.83 -10.55
CA ALA A 224 -14.39 -5.05 -10.07
C ALA A 224 -15.20 -4.81 -8.78
N LEU A 225 -14.66 -4.03 -7.83
CA LEU A 225 -15.39 -3.63 -6.62
C LEU A 225 -16.64 -2.82 -6.95
N ALA A 226 -16.55 -1.85 -7.88
CA ALA A 226 -17.66 -1.02 -8.32
C ALA A 226 -18.74 -1.87 -9.04
N ALA A 227 -18.32 -2.77 -9.93
CA ALA A 227 -19.24 -3.67 -10.62
C ALA A 227 -20.00 -4.57 -9.62
N TYR A 228 -19.30 -5.10 -8.62
CA TYR A 228 -19.96 -5.87 -7.57
C TYR A 228 -20.90 -5.00 -6.71
N LEU A 229 -20.51 -3.78 -6.36
CA LEU A 229 -21.39 -2.84 -5.63
C LEU A 229 -22.67 -2.54 -6.44
N HIS A 230 -22.54 -2.32 -7.74
CA HIS A 230 -23.71 -2.10 -8.63
C HIS A 230 -24.63 -3.33 -8.66
N SER A 231 -24.11 -4.54 -8.68
CA SER A 231 -24.93 -5.78 -8.63
C SER A 231 -25.71 -5.92 -7.31
N LEU A 232 -25.25 -5.25 -6.24
CA LEU A 232 -25.95 -5.18 -4.95
C LEU A 232 -26.95 -3.97 -4.89
N GLY A 233 -27.11 -3.21 -5.98
CA GLY A 233 -27.98 -2.02 -6.03
C GLY A 233 -27.32 -0.73 -5.50
N GLY A 234 -26.03 -0.74 -5.19
CA GLY A 234 -25.31 0.47 -4.76
C GLY A 234 -25.08 1.44 -5.94
N ARG A 235 -24.98 2.72 -5.63
CA ARG A 235 -24.82 3.81 -6.62
C ARG A 235 -23.49 4.51 -6.44
N ILE A 236 -22.85 4.90 -7.55
CA ILE A 236 -21.63 5.72 -7.57
C ILE A 236 -21.91 6.97 -8.40
N LEU A 237 -21.67 8.14 -7.83
CA LEU A 237 -21.78 9.43 -8.48
C LEU A 237 -20.36 9.99 -8.66
N LEU A 238 -19.94 10.08 -9.93
CA LEU A 238 -18.67 10.69 -10.34
C LEU A 238 -18.84 12.21 -10.51
N ASN A 239 -17.74 12.97 -10.51
CA ASN A 239 -17.74 14.44 -10.55
C ASN A 239 -18.60 15.06 -9.44
N ALA A 240 -18.67 14.40 -8.28
CA ALA A 240 -19.50 14.77 -7.14
C ALA A 240 -18.58 15.11 -5.93
N GLU A 241 -17.90 16.23 -5.99
CA GLU A 241 -17.06 16.71 -4.90
C GLU A 241 -17.92 17.22 -3.73
N ILE A 242 -17.63 16.73 -2.53
CA ILE A 242 -18.32 17.13 -1.30
C ILE A 242 -17.42 18.10 -0.54
N HIS A 243 -17.89 19.34 -0.36
CA HIS A 243 -17.17 20.38 0.38
C HIS A 243 -17.64 20.51 1.82
N GLN A 244 -18.91 20.19 2.11
CA GLN A 244 -19.54 20.22 3.42
C GLN A 244 -20.64 19.17 3.52
N LEU A 245 -21.04 18.78 4.73
CA LEU A 245 -22.07 17.76 4.94
C LEU A 245 -23.44 18.13 4.33
N ALA A 246 -23.73 19.42 4.21
CA ALA A 246 -24.98 19.91 3.62
C ALA A 246 -25.10 19.63 2.10
N ASP A 247 -23.99 19.31 1.43
CA ASP A 247 -24.00 18.92 0.01
C ASP A 247 -24.58 17.52 -0.19
N LEU A 248 -24.67 16.73 0.89
CA LEU A 248 -25.19 15.35 0.86
C LEU A 248 -26.68 15.31 1.15
N PRO A 249 -27.44 14.42 0.48
CA PRO A 249 -28.79 14.12 0.93
C PRO A 249 -28.77 13.50 2.32
N PRO A 250 -29.86 13.64 3.10
CA PRO A 250 -29.97 13.00 4.40
C PRO A 250 -29.78 11.50 4.33
N ALA A 251 -28.95 10.94 5.21
CA ALA A 251 -28.72 9.52 5.37
C ALA A 251 -28.55 9.16 6.86
N ASP A 252 -28.76 7.87 7.18
CA ASP A 252 -28.61 7.39 8.56
C ASP A 252 -27.14 7.45 9.01
N VAL A 253 -26.19 7.25 8.05
CA VAL A 253 -24.75 7.29 8.30
C VAL A 253 -23.97 7.85 7.11
N THR A 254 -22.87 8.52 7.40
CA THR A 254 -21.87 8.97 6.41
C THR A 254 -20.49 8.42 6.76
N LEU A 255 -19.86 7.72 5.82
CA LEU A 255 -18.50 7.22 5.97
C LEU A 255 -17.55 7.98 5.03
N PHE A 256 -16.37 8.31 5.54
CA PHE A 256 -15.36 9.10 4.84
C PHE A 256 -14.18 8.21 4.45
N ASP A 257 -14.02 7.91 3.16
CA ASP A 257 -12.78 7.38 2.58
C ASP A 257 -11.88 8.54 2.13
N THR A 258 -11.60 9.42 3.08
CA THR A 258 -10.80 10.63 2.87
C THR A 258 -9.70 10.75 3.90
N SER A 259 -8.77 11.68 3.66
CA SER A 259 -7.76 12.04 4.66
C SER A 259 -8.38 12.68 5.91
N VAL A 260 -7.64 12.63 7.02
CA VAL A 260 -8.06 13.29 8.28
C VAL A 260 -8.31 14.78 8.09
N PRO A 261 -7.46 15.57 7.40
CA PRO A 261 -7.75 16.98 7.12
C PRO A 261 -9.02 17.20 6.31
N ALA A 262 -9.34 16.33 5.34
CA ALA A 262 -10.59 16.44 4.58
C ALA A 262 -11.82 16.18 5.45
N LEU A 263 -11.81 15.15 6.30
CA LEU A 263 -12.85 14.92 7.30
C LEU A 263 -13.06 16.15 8.20
N MET A 264 -11.95 16.71 8.73
CA MET A 264 -12.00 17.89 9.61
C MET A 264 -12.63 19.10 8.90
N ARG A 265 -12.32 19.31 7.61
CA ARG A 265 -12.88 20.42 6.83
C ARG A 265 -14.37 20.20 6.53
N ILE A 266 -14.75 19.03 6.02
CA ILE A 266 -16.11 18.75 5.54
C ILE A 266 -17.10 18.62 6.70
N ALA A 267 -16.67 18.03 7.81
CA ALA A 267 -17.54 17.73 8.96
C ALA A 267 -17.28 18.63 10.18
N SER A 268 -16.56 19.75 10.02
CA SER A 268 -16.17 20.65 11.14
C SER A 268 -17.31 21.01 12.08
N ASN A 269 -18.47 21.36 11.51
CA ASN A 269 -19.66 21.81 12.29
C ASN A 269 -20.42 20.65 12.96
N ALA A 270 -20.12 19.42 12.60
CA ALA A 270 -20.78 18.20 13.12
C ALA A 270 -19.91 17.42 14.11
N LEU A 271 -18.66 17.81 14.28
CA LEU A 271 -17.70 17.17 15.17
C LEU A 271 -17.41 18.03 16.40
N ALA A 272 -17.28 17.39 17.57
CA ALA A 272 -16.96 18.10 18.81
C ALA A 272 -15.57 18.76 18.74
N PRO A 273 -15.38 19.98 19.27
CA PRO A 273 -14.10 20.70 19.23
C PRO A 273 -12.92 19.89 19.82
N GLY A 274 -13.14 19.17 20.93
CA GLY A 274 -12.12 18.33 21.55
C GLY A 274 -11.70 17.13 20.66
N TYR A 275 -12.60 16.62 19.81
CA TYR A 275 -12.28 15.58 18.86
C TYR A 275 -11.48 16.13 17.66
N LEU A 276 -11.86 17.30 17.15
CA LEU A 276 -11.09 18.01 16.12
C LEU A 276 -9.65 18.28 16.58
N GLN A 277 -9.47 18.67 17.86
CA GLN A 277 -8.15 18.84 18.46
C GLN A 277 -7.36 17.52 18.55
N GLN A 278 -8.01 16.36 18.78
CA GLN A 278 -7.34 15.07 18.72
C GLN A 278 -6.90 14.74 17.29
N LEU A 279 -7.78 14.92 16.30
CA LEU A 279 -7.49 14.71 14.90
C LEU A 279 -6.33 15.58 14.38
N SER A 280 -6.20 16.82 14.83
CA SER A 280 -5.12 17.74 14.44
C SER A 280 -3.72 17.28 14.89
N ARG A 281 -3.64 16.31 15.81
CA ARG A 281 -2.37 15.68 16.25
C ARG A 281 -1.91 14.55 15.34
N PHE A 282 -2.79 14.05 14.48
CA PHE A 282 -2.45 13.00 13.52
C PHE A 282 -1.47 13.56 12.47
N ARG A 283 -0.37 12.86 12.24
CA ARG A 283 0.75 13.33 11.39
C ARG A 283 0.89 12.45 10.15
N PRO A 284 1.14 13.05 8.97
CA PRO A 284 1.56 12.30 7.80
C PRO A 284 2.95 11.69 8.02
N GLY A 285 3.24 10.63 7.27
CA GLY A 285 4.56 10.05 7.13
C GLY A 285 5.43 10.79 6.11
N PRO A 286 6.62 10.27 5.78
CA PRO A 286 7.38 10.71 4.61
C PRO A 286 6.52 10.66 3.36
N GLY A 287 6.79 11.59 2.43
CA GLY A 287 6.21 11.58 1.10
C GLY A 287 7.01 10.72 0.12
N ILE A 288 6.54 10.66 -1.11
CA ILE A 288 7.28 10.05 -2.21
C ILE A 288 7.55 11.06 -3.33
N PHE A 289 8.64 10.80 -4.06
CA PHE A 289 8.87 11.33 -5.40
C PHE A 289 8.83 10.16 -6.37
N LYS A 290 7.93 10.21 -7.35
CA LYS A 290 7.61 9.10 -8.25
C LYS A 290 7.92 9.44 -9.70
N LEU A 291 8.42 8.46 -10.44
CA LEU A 291 8.61 8.51 -11.90
C LEU A 291 7.81 7.40 -12.58
N ASP A 292 7.12 7.75 -13.64
CA ASP A 292 6.50 6.82 -14.59
C ASP A 292 7.32 6.84 -15.88
N PHE A 293 7.68 5.66 -16.43
CA PHE A 293 8.52 5.52 -17.61
C PHE A 293 7.82 4.76 -18.73
N ALA A 294 7.81 5.34 -19.94
CA ALA A 294 7.63 4.61 -21.19
C ALA A 294 9.02 4.20 -21.71
N LEU A 295 9.21 2.90 -21.96
CA LEU A 295 10.50 2.32 -22.30
C LEU A 295 10.47 1.67 -23.69
N SER A 296 11.60 1.77 -24.42
CA SER A 296 11.79 1.16 -25.73
C SER A 296 11.98 -0.36 -25.67
N GLN A 297 12.45 -0.89 -24.54
CA GLN A 297 12.77 -2.29 -24.28
C GLN A 297 12.68 -2.56 -22.76
N PRO A 298 12.79 -3.83 -22.30
CA PRO A 298 12.92 -4.14 -20.87
C PRO A 298 14.12 -3.43 -20.25
N ILE A 299 14.06 -3.19 -18.94
CA ILE A 299 15.17 -2.63 -18.18
C ILE A 299 16.38 -3.58 -18.31
N PRO A 300 17.57 -3.08 -18.72
CA PRO A 300 18.74 -3.91 -19.00
C PRO A 300 19.49 -4.26 -17.69
N TRP A 301 18.85 -5.05 -16.84
CA TRP A 301 19.43 -5.47 -15.55
C TRP A 301 20.75 -6.22 -15.74
N ARG A 302 21.75 -5.89 -14.90
CA ARG A 302 22.98 -6.65 -14.81
C ARG A 302 22.72 -8.07 -14.27
N ALA A 303 21.83 -8.18 -13.30
CA ALA A 303 21.37 -9.45 -12.74
C ALA A 303 20.07 -9.91 -13.42
N PRO A 304 20.08 -11.01 -14.22
CA PRO A 304 18.89 -11.46 -14.97
C PRO A 304 17.73 -11.91 -14.07
N GLU A 305 17.99 -12.23 -12.80
CA GLU A 305 16.97 -12.57 -11.82
C GLU A 305 15.94 -11.44 -11.63
N CYS A 306 16.34 -10.17 -11.84
CA CYS A 306 15.45 -9.02 -11.77
C CYS A 306 14.33 -9.06 -12.83
N LEU A 307 14.52 -9.78 -13.94
CA LEU A 307 13.47 -9.97 -14.97
C LEU A 307 12.37 -10.94 -14.52
N ARG A 308 12.58 -11.69 -13.42
CA ARG A 308 11.60 -12.64 -12.90
C ARG A 308 10.57 -11.99 -11.96
N ALA A 309 10.83 -10.76 -11.48
CA ALA A 309 10.00 -10.07 -10.53
C ALA A 309 9.38 -8.80 -11.12
N ALA A 310 8.10 -8.55 -10.83
CA ALA A 310 7.50 -7.25 -11.13
C ALA A 310 8.06 -6.16 -10.21
N THR A 311 8.30 -6.47 -8.95
CA THR A 311 8.83 -5.54 -7.94
C THR A 311 10.34 -5.74 -7.76
N VAL A 312 11.11 -4.65 -7.90
CA VAL A 312 12.56 -4.65 -7.69
C VAL A 312 12.91 -3.57 -6.66
N HIS A 313 13.64 -3.96 -5.62
CA HIS A 313 14.12 -3.06 -4.57
C HIS A 313 15.56 -2.62 -4.86
N LEU A 314 15.78 -1.33 -5.06
CA LEU A 314 17.07 -0.74 -5.39
C LEU A 314 17.58 0.06 -4.19
N GLY A 315 18.47 -0.53 -3.42
CA GLY A 315 19.00 0.11 -2.22
C GLY A 315 20.42 -0.32 -1.89
N GLY A 316 20.96 -1.28 -2.62
CA GLY A 316 22.26 -1.88 -2.30
C GLY A 316 22.21 -2.62 -0.96
N THR A 317 22.95 -2.14 0.04
CA THR A 317 23.11 -2.80 1.34
C THR A 317 22.01 -2.42 2.36
N LEU A 318 21.87 -3.22 3.44
CA LEU A 318 21.03 -2.86 4.59
C LEU A 318 21.38 -1.48 5.14
N ALA A 319 22.69 -1.12 5.19
CA ALA A 319 23.14 0.17 5.71
C ALA A 319 22.65 1.34 4.86
N GLU A 320 22.73 1.23 3.53
CA GLU A 320 22.27 2.24 2.59
C GLU A 320 20.75 2.42 2.67
N ILE A 321 19.98 1.33 2.70
CA ILE A 321 18.53 1.37 2.85
C ILE A 321 18.15 2.02 4.18
N SER A 322 18.77 1.61 5.29
CA SER A 322 18.52 2.18 6.62
C SER A 322 18.81 3.68 6.66
N HIS A 323 19.89 4.12 6.00
CA HIS A 323 20.27 5.53 5.94
C HIS A 323 19.26 6.34 5.12
N SER A 324 18.83 5.81 3.97
CA SER A 324 17.82 6.43 3.12
C SER A 324 16.50 6.66 3.86
N GLU A 325 15.98 5.63 4.51
CA GLU A 325 14.72 5.71 5.26
C GLU A 325 14.82 6.65 6.47
N HIS A 326 15.97 6.62 7.15
CA HIS A 326 16.23 7.55 8.25
C HIS A 326 16.25 9.02 7.79
N ASP A 327 16.91 9.31 6.67
CA ASP A 327 17.01 10.67 6.14
C ASP A 327 15.64 11.22 5.74
N ALA A 328 14.86 10.47 4.95
CA ALA A 328 13.52 10.89 4.54
C ALA A 328 12.63 11.21 5.75
N PHE A 329 12.65 10.34 6.77
CA PHE A 329 11.87 10.53 8.00
C PHE A 329 12.33 11.74 8.82
N ARG A 330 13.64 12.07 8.79
CA ARG A 330 14.24 13.20 9.50
C ARG A 330 14.20 14.52 8.73
N GLY A 331 13.51 14.57 7.59
CA GLY A 331 13.40 15.78 6.79
C GLY A 331 14.65 16.07 5.93
N ARG A 332 15.46 15.05 5.66
CA ARG A 332 16.68 15.15 4.85
C ARG A 332 16.54 14.36 3.55
N LEU A 333 17.32 14.75 2.54
CA LEU A 333 17.44 14.03 1.29
C LEU A 333 18.66 13.11 1.31
N ASN A 334 18.50 11.97 0.67
CA ASN A 334 19.58 11.04 0.42
C ASN A 334 19.94 11.03 -1.07
N ASP A 335 21.24 11.09 -1.41
CA ASP A 335 21.68 11.10 -2.81
C ASP A 335 21.74 9.69 -3.43
N ASN A 336 21.67 8.64 -2.63
CA ASN A 336 21.53 7.25 -3.03
C ASN A 336 20.31 6.63 -2.33
N PRO A 337 19.08 7.08 -2.67
CA PRO A 337 17.88 6.65 -1.96
C PRO A 337 17.57 5.18 -2.22
N PHE A 338 16.87 4.57 -1.27
CA PHE A 338 16.11 3.37 -1.56
C PHE A 338 15.05 3.69 -2.60
N VAL A 339 15.01 2.92 -3.68
CA VAL A 339 14.01 3.07 -4.76
C VAL A 339 13.23 1.78 -4.88
N LEU A 340 11.91 1.88 -4.77
CA LEU A 340 11.00 0.82 -5.11
C LEU A 340 10.61 0.98 -6.58
N LEU A 341 10.85 -0.06 -7.38
CA LEU A 341 10.55 -0.09 -8.80
C LEU A 341 9.57 -1.22 -9.11
N VAL A 342 8.60 -0.96 -10.01
CA VAL A 342 7.72 -1.99 -10.57
C VAL A 342 7.74 -1.92 -12.10
N GLN A 343 7.85 -3.09 -12.76
CA GLN A 343 7.96 -3.27 -14.20
C GLN A 343 6.82 -4.18 -14.72
N PRO A 344 5.55 -3.71 -14.67
CA PRO A 344 4.39 -4.57 -14.85
C PRO A 344 4.25 -5.13 -16.26
N SER A 345 4.74 -4.43 -17.27
CA SER A 345 4.64 -4.84 -18.68
C SER A 345 5.46 -6.08 -19.06
N LEU A 346 6.37 -6.53 -18.21
CA LEU A 346 7.04 -7.83 -18.40
C LEU A 346 6.06 -9.00 -18.27
N PHE A 347 4.98 -8.83 -17.52
CA PHE A 347 4.02 -9.88 -17.16
C PHE A 347 2.62 -9.60 -17.69
N ASP A 348 2.35 -8.36 -18.08
CA ASP A 348 1.06 -7.89 -18.61
C ASP A 348 1.26 -7.10 -19.90
N ALA A 349 1.07 -7.77 -21.04
CA ALA A 349 1.24 -7.19 -22.36
C ALA A 349 0.26 -6.03 -22.67
N SER A 350 -0.81 -5.89 -21.88
CA SER A 350 -1.77 -4.78 -22.05
C SER A 350 -1.25 -3.42 -21.57
N ARG A 351 -0.07 -3.40 -20.93
CA ARG A 351 0.48 -2.19 -20.29
C ARG A 351 1.27 -1.28 -21.24
N ALA A 352 1.68 -1.78 -22.41
CA ALA A 352 2.43 -1.02 -23.40
C ALA A 352 2.23 -1.58 -24.80
N PRO A 353 2.51 -0.79 -25.86
CA PRO A 353 2.54 -1.29 -27.23
C PRO A 353 3.53 -2.45 -27.39
N GLN A 354 3.30 -3.31 -28.39
CA GLN A 354 4.14 -4.48 -28.65
C GLN A 354 5.64 -4.12 -28.72
N GLY A 355 6.46 -4.86 -27.97
CA GLY A 355 7.90 -4.65 -27.89
C GLY A 355 8.32 -3.40 -27.10
N LYS A 356 7.36 -2.72 -26.45
CA LYS A 356 7.60 -1.60 -25.54
C LYS A 356 7.24 -1.99 -24.11
N HIS A 357 7.71 -1.19 -23.15
CA HIS A 357 7.54 -1.50 -21.74
C HIS A 357 7.16 -0.27 -20.92
N THR A 358 6.52 -0.52 -19.78
CA THR A 358 6.30 0.46 -18.73
C THR A 358 7.06 0.07 -17.47
N ALA A 359 7.55 1.06 -16.77
CA ALA A 359 7.99 0.92 -15.39
C ALA A 359 7.58 2.17 -14.61
N TRP A 360 7.47 2.04 -13.30
CA TRP A 360 7.45 3.18 -12.43
C TRP A 360 8.35 2.94 -11.22
N ALA A 361 8.86 4.02 -10.66
CA ALA A 361 9.74 3.96 -9.51
C ALA A 361 9.46 5.13 -8.57
N TYR A 362 9.66 4.94 -7.28
CA TYR A 362 9.66 6.04 -6.33
C TYR A 362 10.73 5.87 -5.26
N CYS A 363 11.14 6.99 -4.69
CA CYS A 363 11.91 7.03 -3.45
C CYS A 363 11.14 7.78 -2.37
N HIS A 364 11.44 7.50 -1.11
CA HIS A 364 10.92 8.27 0.01
C HIS A 364 11.63 9.62 0.11
N VAL A 365 10.85 10.66 0.38
CA VAL A 365 11.30 12.04 0.55
C VAL A 365 10.64 12.64 1.81
N PRO A 366 11.15 13.73 2.37
CA PRO A 366 10.48 14.43 3.45
C PRO A 366 9.03 14.80 3.09
N THR A 367 8.13 14.80 4.08
CA THR A 367 6.74 15.20 3.89
C THR A 367 6.64 16.58 3.25
N GLY A 368 5.84 16.71 2.19
CA GLY A 368 5.62 17.96 1.47
C GLY A 368 6.76 18.40 0.55
N PHE A 369 7.73 17.52 0.30
CA PHE A 369 8.89 17.83 -0.51
C PHE A 369 8.55 17.89 -2.00
N THR A 370 9.05 18.94 -2.70
CA THR A 370 8.65 19.22 -4.09
C THR A 370 9.84 19.29 -5.06
N VAL A 371 11.08 19.19 -4.58
CA VAL A 371 12.27 19.27 -5.42
C VAL A 371 12.39 18.04 -6.32
N ASP A 372 12.79 18.24 -7.55
CA ASP A 372 12.97 17.19 -8.55
C ASP A 372 14.07 16.19 -8.14
N ARG A 373 13.73 14.90 -8.15
CA ARG A 373 14.63 13.77 -7.86
C ARG A 373 14.81 12.85 -9.07
N THR A 374 14.40 13.29 -10.26
CA THR A 374 14.44 12.48 -11.49
C THR A 374 15.82 11.87 -11.71
N HIS A 375 16.87 12.69 -11.76
CA HIS A 375 18.22 12.20 -12.00
C HIS A 375 18.75 11.28 -10.89
N VAL A 376 18.30 11.47 -9.67
CA VAL A 376 18.71 10.64 -8.53
C VAL A 376 18.14 9.24 -8.66
N ILE A 377 16.84 9.12 -8.97
CA ILE A 377 16.19 7.83 -9.20
C ILE A 377 16.76 7.13 -10.44
N GLU A 378 16.93 7.85 -11.55
CA GLU A 378 17.51 7.30 -12.78
C GLU A 378 18.93 6.78 -12.57
N ARG A 379 19.77 7.52 -11.83
CA ARG A 379 21.11 7.10 -11.47
C ARG A 379 21.10 5.84 -10.60
N GLN A 380 20.16 5.76 -9.65
CA GLN A 380 20.02 4.58 -8.79
C GLN A 380 19.56 3.34 -9.59
N ILE A 381 18.69 3.52 -10.59
CA ILE A 381 18.33 2.42 -11.49
C ILE A 381 19.53 2.02 -12.37
N ALA A 382 20.23 3.00 -12.96
CA ALA A 382 21.39 2.77 -13.83
C ALA A 382 22.58 2.10 -13.09
N ARG A 383 22.69 2.27 -11.76
CA ARG A 383 23.66 1.55 -10.92
C ARG A 383 23.57 0.03 -11.09
N PHE A 384 22.36 -0.49 -11.18
CA PHE A 384 22.08 -1.93 -11.31
C PHE A 384 21.68 -2.35 -12.74
N ALA A 385 21.35 -1.38 -13.59
CA ALA A 385 20.91 -1.58 -14.97
C ALA A 385 21.63 -0.56 -15.91
N PRO A 386 22.93 -0.74 -16.20
CA PRO A 386 23.66 0.16 -17.09
C PRO A 386 22.97 0.27 -18.46
N GLY A 387 22.85 1.49 -18.99
CA GLY A 387 22.11 1.75 -20.23
C GLY A 387 20.60 1.96 -20.03
N PHE A 388 20.09 1.98 -18.79
CA PHE A 388 18.68 2.25 -18.52
C PHE A 388 18.18 3.56 -19.14
N GLN A 389 18.98 4.62 -19.05
CA GLN A 389 18.59 5.95 -19.57
C GLN A 389 18.37 5.94 -21.08
N ASP A 390 19.10 5.08 -21.83
CA ASP A 390 18.96 4.94 -23.29
C ASP A 390 17.65 4.23 -23.66
N CYS A 391 17.02 3.54 -22.71
CA CYS A 391 15.73 2.87 -22.91
C CYS A 391 14.53 3.81 -22.75
N ILE A 392 14.71 5.01 -22.18
CA ILE A 392 13.61 5.92 -21.83
C ILE A 392 13.09 6.62 -23.09
N LEU A 393 11.84 6.37 -23.46
CA LEU A 393 11.12 7.09 -24.52
C LEU A 393 10.47 8.37 -23.99
N ALA A 394 9.84 8.26 -22.81
CA ALA A 394 9.25 9.39 -22.09
C ALA A 394 9.17 9.06 -20.61
N ARG A 395 9.07 10.10 -19.79
CA ARG A 395 8.83 9.99 -18.35
C ARG A 395 7.90 11.07 -17.84
N ARG A 396 7.21 10.78 -16.73
CA ARG A 396 6.47 11.76 -15.95
C ARG A 396 6.96 11.72 -14.51
N ALA A 397 7.26 12.90 -13.96
CA ALA A 397 7.61 13.06 -12.54
C ALA A 397 6.38 13.50 -11.73
N SER A 398 6.27 12.97 -10.52
CA SER A 398 5.25 13.35 -9.55
C SER A 398 5.89 13.59 -8.18
N ASN A 399 5.70 14.80 -7.64
CA ASN A 399 6.13 15.21 -6.31
C ASN A 399 4.92 15.35 -5.37
N ALA A 400 5.13 15.79 -4.14
CA ALA A 400 4.05 15.94 -3.15
C ALA A 400 2.88 16.81 -3.63
N ASN A 401 3.15 17.88 -4.40
CA ASN A 401 2.09 18.77 -4.90
C ASN A 401 1.29 18.08 -6.00
N THR A 402 1.96 17.55 -7.04
CA THR A 402 1.28 16.88 -8.16
C THR A 402 0.52 15.63 -7.73
N LEU A 403 0.99 14.94 -6.68
CA LEU A 403 0.27 13.83 -6.05
C LEU A 403 -0.98 14.32 -5.32
N ALA A 404 -0.90 15.42 -4.57
CA ALA A 404 -2.03 16.02 -3.87
C ALA A 404 -3.07 16.62 -4.82
N ASP A 405 -2.66 17.21 -5.95
CA ASP A 405 -3.56 17.73 -7.00
C ASP A 405 -4.39 16.59 -7.60
N TRP A 406 -3.76 15.45 -7.84
CA TRP A 406 -4.44 14.26 -8.35
C TRP A 406 -5.30 13.59 -7.27
N ASN A 407 -4.75 13.37 -6.08
CA ASN A 407 -5.45 12.74 -4.96
C ASN A 407 -5.15 13.49 -3.64
N PRO A 408 -6.04 14.39 -3.19
CA PRO A 408 -5.83 15.21 -1.99
C PRO A 408 -5.79 14.43 -0.67
N ASN A 409 -5.97 13.12 -0.72
CA ASN A 409 -5.75 12.25 0.44
C ASN A 409 -4.27 11.92 0.67
N LEU A 410 -3.40 12.15 -0.34
CA LEU A 410 -1.95 11.96 -0.25
C LEU A 410 -1.26 13.18 0.37
N ILE A 411 -1.54 13.43 1.64
CA ILE A 411 -1.09 14.63 2.37
C ILE A 411 0.45 14.69 2.40
N GLY A 412 1.01 15.73 1.79
CA GLY A 412 2.47 15.88 1.70
C GLY A 412 3.19 14.77 0.92
N GLY A 413 2.45 14.04 0.07
CA GLY A 413 2.97 12.89 -0.69
C GLY A 413 2.97 11.57 0.09
N ASP A 414 2.44 11.54 1.32
CA ASP A 414 2.33 10.32 2.13
C ASP A 414 1.33 9.33 1.51
N ILE A 415 1.82 8.16 1.13
CA ILE A 415 1.04 7.05 0.55
C ILE A 415 0.48 6.07 1.60
N SER A 416 0.88 6.22 2.86
CA SER A 416 0.49 5.33 3.97
C SER A 416 -0.79 5.80 4.69
N GLY A 417 -1.26 7.00 4.37
CA GLY A 417 -2.42 7.62 5.02
C GLY A 417 -2.16 8.00 6.48
N GLY A 418 -0.93 8.35 6.81
CA GLY A 418 -0.39 8.74 8.12
C GLY A 418 0.84 7.95 8.52
N ALA A 419 1.73 8.55 9.30
CA ALA A 419 2.99 7.94 9.73
C ALA A 419 2.75 6.59 10.42
N MET A 420 3.54 5.59 10.05
CA MET A 420 3.42 4.21 10.53
C MET A 420 4.13 3.98 11.86
N THR A 421 4.33 5.03 12.66
CA THR A 421 4.91 4.92 14.01
C THR A 421 4.00 4.10 14.92
N LEU A 422 4.60 3.34 15.85
CA LEU A 422 3.84 2.47 16.75
C LEU A 422 2.70 3.19 17.50
N PRO A 423 2.87 4.40 18.06
CA PRO A 423 1.76 5.12 18.67
C PRO A 423 0.60 5.42 17.69
N GLN A 424 0.92 5.82 16.44
CA GLN A 424 -0.14 6.06 15.43
C GLN A 424 -0.75 4.77 14.90
N LEU A 425 -0.03 3.66 14.85
CA LEU A 425 -0.61 2.36 14.49
C LEU A 425 -1.61 1.89 15.55
N LEU A 426 -1.31 2.11 16.83
CA LEU A 426 -2.19 1.71 17.94
C LEU A 426 -3.44 2.61 18.05
N PHE A 427 -3.29 3.93 17.82
CA PHE A 427 -4.35 4.94 18.04
C PHE A 427 -4.70 5.72 16.75
N ARG A 428 -4.93 5.02 15.64
CA ARG A 428 -5.10 5.60 14.30
C ARG A 428 -6.58 5.89 13.98
N PRO A 429 -6.99 7.11 13.57
CA PRO A 429 -6.25 8.38 13.76
C PRO A 429 -6.38 8.90 15.18
N THR A 430 -7.25 8.33 15.99
CA THR A 430 -7.47 8.55 17.43
C THR A 430 -7.81 7.22 18.10
N ALA A 431 -7.88 7.18 19.43
CA ALA A 431 -8.31 5.98 20.17
C ALA A 431 -9.73 5.51 19.84
N ARG A 432 -10.51 6.30 19.11
CA ARG A 432 -11.86 5.92 18.64
C ARG A 432 -11.84 5.03 17.39
N GLY A 433 -10.68 4.89 16.73
CA GLY A 433 -10.54 4.13 15.49
C GLY A 433 -11.40 4.70 14.36
N TYR A 434 -12.38 3.95 13.90
CA TYR A 434 -13.29 4.35 12.82
C TYR A 434 -14.32 5.39 13.23
N ARG A 435 -14.65 5.45 14.53
CA ARG A 435 -15.72 6.30 15.10
C ARG A 435 -15.25 7.72 15.25
N THR A 436 -16.17 8.67 15.03
CA THR A 436 -15.93 10.09 15.36
C THR A 436 -16.63 10.49 16.66
N SER A 437 -16.67 11.77 16.96
CA SER A 437 -17.50 12.32 18.05
C SER A 437 -18.99 12.40 17.69
N ASN A 438 -19.34 12.24 16.41
CA ASN A 438 -20.71 12.16 15.93
C ASN A 438 -21.05 10.70 15.61
N PRO A 439 -22.09 10.09 16.22
CA PRO A 439 -22.42 8.69 16.05
C PRO A 439 -22.87 8.30 14.64
N ARG A 440 -23.14 9.28 13.77
CA ARG A 440 -23.51 9.06 12.36
C ARG A 440 -22.38 9.31 11.37
N ILE A 441 -21.17 9.65 11.86
CA ILE A 441 -20.01 9.93 11.01
C ILE A 441 -18.85 9.00 11.36
N TYR A 442 -18.33 8.30 10.35
CA TYR A 442 -17.23 7.37 10.48
C TYR A 442 -16.10 7.71 9.49
N LEU A 443 -14.86 7.46 9.86
CA LEU A 443 -13.72 7.47 8.96
C LEU A 443 -13.40 6.02 8.54
N CYS A 444 -13.19 5.79 7.24
CA CYS A 444 -12.97 4.45 6.70
C CYS A 444 -11.76 4.34 5.76
N SER A 445 -10.96 5.42 5.67
CA SER A 445 -9.75 5.47 4.82
C SER A 445 -8.55 4.76 5.45
N SER A 446 -7.43 4.73 4.72
CA SER A 446 -6.13 4.24 5.21
C SER A 446 -5.62 4.96 6.46
N SER A 447 -6.22 6.09 6.84
CA SER A 447 -5.96 6.76 8.12
C SER A 447 -6.58 6.04 9.32
N THR A 448 -7.29 4.93 9.13
CA THR A 448 -7.86 4.06 10.17
C THR A 448 -7.18 2.69 10.18
N PRO A 449 -7.33 1.88 11.25
CA PRO A 449 -6.78 0.54 11.26
C PRO A 449 -7.34 -0.35 10.11
N PRO A 450 -6.54 -1.27 9.57
CA PRO A 450 -5.15 -1.59 9.92
C PRO A 450 -4.12 -0.62 9.35
N GLY A 451 -4.49 0.35 8.51
CA GLY A 451 -3.60 1.33 7.91
C GLY A 451 -3.48 1.21 6.39
N GLY A 452 -2.34 1.64 5.86
CA GLY A 452 -2.09 1.66 4.42
C GLY A 452 -2.03 0.27 3.79
N GLY A 453 -2.37 0.22 2.51
CA GLY A 453 -2.41 -0.99 1.69
C GLY A 453 -3.73 -1.09 0.92
N VAL A 454 -3.69 -1.80 -0.23
CA VAL A 454 -4.89 -2.05 -1.05
C VAL A 454 -5.50 -3.37 -0.63
N HIS A 455 -6.27 -3.36 0.44
CA HIS A 455 -6.90 -4.55 1.01
C HIS A 455 -8.38 -4.34 1.38
N GLY A 456 -8.90 -3.10 1.36
CA GLY A 456 -10.30 -2.78 1.67
C GLY A 456 -10.71 -2.95 3.13
N MET A 457 -9.80 -3.43 4.01
CA MET A 457 -10.14 -3.77 5.40
C MET A 457 -10.52 -2.55 6.23
N CYS A 458 -9.90 -1.37 6.01
CA CYS A 458 -10.27 -0.15 6.72
C CYS A 458 -11.76 0.17 6.49
N GLY A 459 -12.18 0.13 5.21
CA GLY A 459 -13.57 0.36 4.81
C GLY A 459 -14.53 -0.69 5.36
N HIS A 460 -14.18 -1.95 5.18
CA HIS A 460 -14.98 -3.08 5.66
C HIS A 460 -15.23 -3.00 7.18
N LEU A 461 -14.18 -2.81 7.97
CA LEU A 461 -14.29 -2.78 9.43
C LEU A 461 -14.99 -1.52 9.94
N ALA A 462 -14.80 -0.37 9.28
CA ALA A 462 -15.55 0.85 9.59
C ALA A 462 -17.05 0.67 9.35
N ALA A 463 -17.41 0.06 8.21
CA ALA A 463 -18.80 -0.22 7.87
C ALA A 463 -19.43 -1.21 8.86
N LEU A 464 -18.69 -2.25 9.29
CA LEU A 464 -19.15 -3.18 10.33
C LEU A 464 -19.35 -2.47 11.68
N ALA A 465 -18.47 -1.53 12.02
CA ALA A 465 -18.62 -0.73 13.24
C ALA A 465 -19.88 0.14 13.17
N ALA A 466 -20.07 0.87 12.06
CA ALA A 466 -21.25 1.71 11.84
C ALA A 466 -22.55 0.89 11.86
N TYR A 467 -22.57 -0.25 11.19
CA TYR A 467 -23.75 -1.13 11.16
C TYR A 467 -24.11 -1.65 12.56
N ARG A 468 -23.11 -2.10 13.35
CA ARG A 468 -23.34 -2.57 14.73
C ARG A 468 -23.85 -1.47 15.65
N ASP A 469 -23.25 -0.27 15.56
CA ASP A 469 -23.59 0.86 16.46
C ASP A 469 -25.00 1.41 16.17
N LEU A 470 -25.46 1.36 14.91
CA LEU A 470 -26.71 1.98 14.46
C LEU A 470 -27.85 1.00 14.20
N ALA A 471 -27.55 -0.31 14.10
CA ALA A 471 -28.59 -1.35 13.93
C ALA A 471 -29.14 -1.89 15.26
N GLN A 472 -28.48 -1.65 16.38
CA GLN A 472 -28.99 -1.97 17.71
C GLN A 472 -30.07 -0.94 18.10
N PRO A 473 -31.20 -1.37 18.66
CA PRO A 473 -32.28 -0.48 19.11
C PRO A 473 -31.87 0.40 20.29
#